data_b9c1f996154716619551983befc25629
#
_entry.id   b9c1f996154716619551983befc25629
#
_cell.length_a   1.000
_cell.length_b   1.000
_cell.length_c   1.000
_cell.angle_alpha   90.00
_cell.angle_beta   90.00
_cell.angle_gamma   90.00
#
_symmetry.space_group_name_H-M   'P 1'
#
loop_
_entity.id
_entity.type
_entity.pdbx_description
1 polymer ?
#
loop_
_entity_poly.entity_id
_entity_poly.type
_entity_poly.pdbx_seq_one_letter_code
_entity_poly.pdbx_strand_id
1 'polypeptide(L)'
;MDLMAQQVIHDRREQLRQIQSGLLDGEDVIAVYDAVGTGTGFIGLTTRRVIIQDKSFMGKKFAITSIPYSKITSVSVVSNKSWGGEFFSTGAIAINVGTHTYEVEFRGAQKAHHVHNVILHYIS
;
A
#
# COMPACT_ATOMS: atom_id res chain seq x y z
N MET A 1 18.49 8.38 -20.43
CA MET A 1 17.15 8.53 -19.86
C MET A 1 16.49 7.18 -19.74
N ASP A 2 15.98 6.90 -18.60
CA ASP A 2 15.32 5.64 -18.34
C ASP A 2 13.82 5.84 -18.32
N LEU A 3 13.15 5.45 -19.40
CA LEU A 3 11.72 5.60 -19.52
C LEU A 3 10.97 4.68 -18.56
N MET A 4 11.58 3.57 -18.20
CA MET A 4 10.94 2.61 -17.29
C MET A 4 10.82 3.17 -15.89
N ALA A 5 11.76 3.98 -15.45
CA ALA A 5 11.73 4.57 -14.12
C ALA A 5 10.58 5.56 -13.96
N GLN A 6 9.97 6.00 -15.05
CA GLN A 6 8.87 6.94 -14.98
C GLN A 6 7.50 6.27 -14.96
N GLN A 7 7.47 4.95 -15.15
CA GLN A 7 6.22 4.23 -15.18
C GLN A 7 5.90 3.70 -13.79
N VAL A 8 5.22 4.53 -13.03
CA VAL A 8 4.79 4.15 -11.69
C VAL A 8 3.44 3.45 -11.82
N ILE A 9 3.34 2.27 -11.22
CA ILE A 9 2.09 1.54 -11.18
C ILE A 9 1.14 2.27 -10.24
N HIS A 10 -0.03 2.63 -10.74
CA HIS A 10 -1.01 3.31 -9.90
C HIS A 10 -2.44 3.06 -10.39
N ASP A 11 -3.37 3.06 -9.44
CA ASP A 11 -4.79 2.93 -9.75
C ASP A 11 -5.43 4.28 -10.04
N ARG A 12 -5.13 5.29 -9.22
CA ARG A 12 -5.74 6.61 -9.36
C ARG A 12 -4.67 7.69 -9.41
N ARG A 13 -4.81 8.56 -10.39
CA ARG A 13 -3.82 9.63 -10.61
C ARG A 13 -3.76 10.61 -9.46
N GLU A 14 -4.90 10.97 -8.89
CA GLU A 14 -4.91 11.92 -7.79
C GLU A 14 -4.21 11.39 -6.55
N GLN A 15 -4.29 10.08 -6.31
CA GLN A 15 -3.58 9.46 -5.20
C GLN A 15 -2.08 9.44 -5.46
N LEU A 16 -1.68 9.14 -6.69
CA LEU A 16 -0.28 9.19 -7.08
C LEU A 16 0.29 10.60 -6.90
N ARG A 17 -0.47 11.62 -7.33
CA ARG A 17 -0.02 13.00 -7.18
C ARG A 17 0.13 13.39 -5.72
N GLN A 18 -0.77 12.91 -4.87
CA GLN A 18 -0.69 13.19 -3.45
C GLN A 18 0.58 12.61 -2.85
N ILE A 19 0.93 11.38 -3.22
CA ILE A 19 2.18 10.77 -2.78
C ILE A 19 3.37 11.57 -3.31
N GLN A 20 3.36 11.90 -4.60
CA GLN A 20 4.46 12.62 -5.22
C GLN A 20 4.71 13.98 -4.58
N SER A 21 3.65 14.64 -4.12
CA SER A 21 3.79 15.97 -3.51
C SER A 21 4.50 15.95 -2.16
N GLY A 22 4.59 14.78 -1.53
CA GLY A 22 5.22 14.65 -0.21
C GLY A 22 6.54 13.89 -0.20
N LEU A 23 7.12 13.63 -1.35
CA LEU A 23 8.36 12.86 -1.42
C LEU A 23 9.54 13.63 -0.85
N LEU A 24 10.43 12.89 -0.21
CA LEU A 24 11.71 13.41 0.25
C LEU A 24 12.71 13.41 -0.89
N ASP A 25 13.81 14.14 -0.71
CA ASP A 25 14.88 14.13 -1.71
C ASP A 25 15.42 12.72 -1.91
N GLY A 26 15.47 12.29 -3.17
CA GLY A 26 15.97 10.97 -3.51
C GLY A 26 14.98 9.84 -3.29
N GLU A 27 13.77 10.17 -2.89
CA GLU A 27 12.72 9.17 -2.71
C GLU A 27 11.92 9.01 -4.00
N ASP A 28 11.73 7.77 -4.44
CA ASP A 28 10.98 7.46 -5.65
C ASP A 28 9.73 6.65 -5.30
N VAL A 29 8.65 6.90 -6.03
CA VAL A 29 7.42 6.12 -5.90
C VAL A 29 7.56 4.83 -6.69
N ILE A 30 7.16 3.73 -6.09
CA ILE A 30 7.13 2.42 -6.74
C ILE A 30 5.73 2.11 -7.23
N ALA A 31 4.73 2.25 -6.36
CA ALA A 31 3.35 1.94 -6.70
C ALA A 31 2.39 2.65 -5.77
N VAL A 32 1.19 2.93 -6.25
CA VAL A 32 0.11 3.51 -5.45
C VAL A 32 -1.17 2.75 -5.77
N TYR A 33 -1.74 2.10 -4.79
CA TYR A 33 -2.94 1.30 -4.98
C TYR A 33 -4.11 1.83 -4.18
N ASP A 34 -5.25 1.93 -4.84
CA ASP A 34 -6.50 2.26 -4.17
C ASP A 34 -6.91 1.11 -3.26
N ALA A 35 -7.43 1.42 -2.09
CA ALA A 35 -7.91 0.43 -1.14
C ALA A 35 -9.42 0.37 -1.18
N VAL A 36 -9.95 -0.82 -0.93
CA VAL A 36 -11.39 -1.03 -0.81
C VAL A 36 -11.74 -1.19 0.67
N GLY A 37 -13.02 -1.02 0.97
CA GLY A 37 -13.49 -1.12 2.34
C GLY A 37 -13.53 0.22 3.02
N THR A 38 -13.92 0.19 4.29
CA THR A 38 -14.02 1.40 5.10
C THR A 38 -12.70 1.63 5.83
N GLY A 39 -12.32 2.88 5.98
CA GLY A 39 -11.19 3.25 6.80
C GLY A 39 -9.91 3.56 6.03
N THR A 40 -9.52 2.78 5.04
CA THR A 40 -8.30 3.02 4.29
C THR A 40 -8.61 3.57 2.92
N GLY A 41 -7.96 4.66 2.53
CA GLY A 41 -8.16 5.26 1.22
C GLY A 41 -7.24 4.68 0.16
N PHE A 42 -5.96 4.63 0.46
CA PHE A 42 -4.97 4.08 -0.47
C PHE A 42 -3.67 3.77 0.26
N ILE A 43 -2.81 3.02 -0.42
CA ILE A 43 -1.46 2.74 0.04
C ILE A 43 -0.47 3.16 -1.05
N GLY A 44 0.59 3.83 -0.63
CA GLY A 44 1.71 4.18 -1.50
C GLY A 44 2.96 3.46 -1.04
N LEU A 45 3.73 3.00 -2.01
CA LEU A 45 5.01 2.35 -1.76
C LEU A 45 6.09 3.19 -2.41
N THR A 46 7.08 3.58 -1.62
CA THR A 46 8.24 4.30 -2.13
C THR A 46 9.50 3.50 -1.87
N THR A 47 10.63 4.06 -2.27
CA THR A 47 11.93 3.44 -1.97
C THR A 47 12.32 3.55 -0.50
N ARG A 48 11.56 4.28 0.31
CA ARG A 48 11.90 4.52 1.72
C ARG A 48 10.83 4.10 2.71
N ARG A 49 9.55 4.07 2.32
CA ARG A 49 8.46 3.92 3.28
C ARG A 49 7.20 3.40 2.61
N VAL A 50 6.31 2.93 3.46
CA VAL A 50 4.92 2.65 3.11
C VAL A 50 4.10 3.85 3.59
N ILE A 51 3.20 4.34 2.75
CA ILE A 51 2.33 5.47 3.08
C ILE A 51 0.89 4.98 3.00
N ILE A 52 0.14 5.17 4.08
CA ILE A 52 -1.26 4.75 4.15
C ILE A 52 -2.13 5.95 4.45
N GLN A 53 -3.15 6.17 3.63
CA GLN A 53 -4.18 7.13 3.94
C GLN A 53 -5.30 6.43 4.71
N ASP A 54 -5.56 6.91 5.91
CA ASP A 54 -6.58 6.36 6.78
C ASP A 54 -7.75 7.32 6.83
N LYS A 55 -8.94 6.83 6.45
CA LYS A 55 -10.17 7.62 6.44
C LYS A 55 -11.05 7.35 7.65
N SER A 56 -10.56 6.61 8.63
CA SER A 56 -11.36 6.20 9.79
C SER A 56 -11.61 7.35 10.77
N PHE A 57 -10.99 8.50 10.55
CA PHE A 57 -11.20 9.65 11.42
C PHE A 57 -12.54 10.32 11.14
N MET A 58 -13.13 10.86 12.20
CA MET A 58 -14.46 11.44 12.11
C MET A 58 -14.47 12.74 11.29
N GLY A 59 -15.57 12.96 10.58
CA GLY A 59 -15.79 14.16 9.78
C GLY A 59 -15.00 14.15 8.49
N LYS A 60 -14.43 15.29 8.16
CA LYS A 60 -13.65 15.46 6.93
C LYS A 60 -12.16 15.17 7.13
N LYS A 61 -11.79 14.68 8.31
CA LYS A 61 -10.41 14.45 8.63
C LYS A 61 -9.95 13.09 8.12
N PHE A 62 -8.73 13.03 7.66
CA PHE A 62 -8.05 11.78 7.33
C PHE A 62 -6.61 11.91 7.80
N ALA A 63 -5.99 10.77 8.03
CA ALA A 63 -4.59 10.73 8.42
C ALA A 63 -3.77 10.11 7.30
N ILE A 64 -2.57 10.61 7.12
CA ILE A 64 -1.58 9.98 6.26
C ILE A 64 -0.46 9.50 7.16
N THR A 65 -0.27 8.19 7.18
CA THR A 65 0.72 7.56 8.02
C THR A 65 1.87 7.06 7.16
N SER A 66 3.07 7.43 7.54
CA SER A 66 4.29 6.98 6.87
C SER A 66 4.98 5.96 7.77
N ILE A 67 5.28 4.79 7.21
CA ILE A 67 5.92 3.70 7.94
C ILE A 67 7.25 3.41 7.27
N PRO A 68 8.37 3.78 7.89
CA PRO A 68 9.68 3.41 7.33
C PRO A 68 9.82 1.89 7.29
N TYR A 69 10.44 1.37 6.26
CA TYR A 69 10.60 -0.08 6.13
C TYR A 69 11.33 -0.68 7.33
N SER A 70 12.26 0.05 7.92
CA SER A 70 13.01 -0.43 9.09
C SER A 70 12.14 -0.69 10.31
N LYS A 71 10.92 -0.17 10.34
CA LYS A 71 10.00 -0.36 11.46
C LYS A 71 9.03 -1.51 11.25
N ILE A 72 9.01 -2.10 10.08
CA ILE A 72 8.09 -3.19 9.77
C ILE A 72 8.73 -4.49 10.24
N THR A 73 8.01 -5.21 11.09
CA THR A 73 8.49 -6.48 11.64
C THR A 73 8.11 -7.67 10.77
N SER A 74 6.95 -7.60 10.13
CA SER A 74 6.52 -8.67 9.23
C SER A 74 5.41 -8.15 8.31
N VAL A 75 5.19 -8.85 7.23
CA VAL A 75 4.14 -8.54 6.27
C VAL A 75 3.49 -9.84 5.82
N SER A 76 2.16 -9.83 5.71
CA SER A 76 1.39 -11.02 5.34
C SER A 76 0.43 -10.69 4.22
N VAL A 77 0.25 -11.63 3.32
CA VAL A 77 -0.85 -11.57 2.34
C VAL A 77 -2.00 -12.38 2.90
N VAL A 78 -3.16 -11.77 2.94
CA VAL A 78 -4.38 -12.42 3.41
C VAL A 78 -5.30 -12.58 2.21
N SER A 79 -5.63 -13.81 1.87
CA SER A 79 -6.52 -14.10 0.76
C SER A 79 -7.77 -14.76 1.29
N ASN A 80 -8.91 -14.28 0.86
CA ASN A 80 -10.16 -14.92 1.18
C ASN A 80 -10.31 -16.16 0.32
N LYS A 81 -10.23 -17.31 0.95
CA LYS A 81 -10.60 -18.55 0.30
C LYS A 81 -12.07 -18.76 0.52
N SER A 82 -12.82 -18.80 -0.57
CA SER A 82 -14.17 -19.27 -0.49
C SER A 82 -14.32 -20.43 -1.45
N TRP A 83 -15.53 -20.97 -1.45
CA TRP A 83 -15.86 -22.15 -2.24
C TRP A 83 -15.82 -21.85 -3.73
N GLY A 84 -15.16 -21.47 -4.43
CA GLY A 84 -15.06 -21.11 -5.81
C GLY A 84 -13.98 -20.11 -6.02
N GLY A 85 -12.92 -20.25 -5.28
CA GLY A 85 -11.87 -19.26 -5.04
C GLY A 85 -11.34 -18.49 -6.24
N GLU A 86 -11.46 -19.04 -7.45
CA GLU A 86 -11.00 -18.35 -8.65
C GLU A 86 -11.80 -17.11 -8.99
N PHE A 87 -12.98 -16.94 -8.39
CA PHE A 87 -13.79 -15.76 -8.66
C PHE A 87 -13.50 -14.60 -7.75
N PHE A 88 -12.66 -14.80 -6.76
CA PHE A 88 -12.38 -13.72 -5.83
C PHE A 88 -11.24 -12.88 -6.28
N SER A 89 -11.56 -11.67 -6.51
CA SER A 89 -10.60 -10.68 -6.98
C SER A 89 -10.12 -9.76 -5.85
N THR A 90 -10.36 -10.12 -4.59
CA THR A 90 -9.89 -9.31 -3.48
C THR A 90 -8.76 -10.00 -2.75
N GLY A 91 -7.85 -9.21 -2.22
CA GLY A 91 -6.80 -9.67 -1.34
C GLY A 91 -6.44 -8.57 -0.40
N ALA A 92 -5.84 -8.92 0.72
CA ALA A 92 -5.45 -7.95 1.72
C ALA A 92 -4.00 -8.14 2.10
N ILE A 93 -3.40 -7.07 2.59
CA ILE A 93 -2.06 -7.08 3.15
C ILE A 93 -2.18 -6.72 4.63
N ALA A 94 -1.41 -7.39 5.46
CA ALA A 94 -1.30 -7.04 6.87
C ALA A 94 0.15 -6.67 7.13
N ILE A 95 0.38 -5.47 7.64
CA ILE A 95 1.70 -4.94 7.91
C ILE A 95 1.83 -4.78 9.41
N ASN A 96 2.77 -5.49 10.01
CA ASN A 96 2.98 -5.46 11.45
C ASN A 96 4.12 -4.53 11.81
N VAL A 97 3.83 -3.60 12.70
CA VAL A 97 4.79 -2.62 13.21
C VAL A 97 4.71 -2.68 14.73
N GLY A 98 5.64 -3.43 15.33
CA GLY A 98 5.58 -3.67 16.77
C GLY A 98 4.31 -4.42 17.13
N THR A 99 3.48 -3.82 17.98
CA THR A 99 2.21 -4.41 18.39
C THR A 99 1.03 -3.95 17.55
N HIS A 100 1.26 -3.08 16.56
CA HIS A 100 0.19 -2.56 15.73
C HIS A 100 0.18 -3.26 14.38
N THR A 101 -1.01 -3.54 13.86
CA THR A 101 -1.18 -4.14 12.54
C THR A 101 -2.01 -3.21 11.67
N TYR A 102 -1.48 -2.89 10.50
CA TYR A 102 -2.20 -2.15 9.48
C TYR A 102 -2.73 -3.14 8.45
N GLU A 103 -4.02 -3.11 8.18
CA GLU A 103 -4.62 -3.94 7.14
C GLU A 103 -5.11 -3.07 6.01
N VAL A 104 -4.81 -3.49 4.78
CA VAL A 104 -5.25 -2.79 3.58
C VAL A 104 -5.78 -3.84 2.62
N GLU A 105 -7.00 -3.64 2.16
CA GLU A 105 -7.66 -4.55 1.24
C GLU A 105 -7.69 -3.96 -0.16
N PHE A 106 -7.47 -4.80 -1.16
CA PHE A 106 -7.39 -4.39 -2.55
C PHE A 106 -8.41 -5.12 -3.40
N ARG A 107 -8.84 -4.46 -4.45
CA ARG A 107 -9.62 -5.08 -5.48
C ARG A 107 -8.67 -5.74 -6.48
N GLY A 108 -8.27 -6.97 -6.14
CA GLY A 108 -7.32 -7.74 -6.95
C GLY A 108 -6.23 -8.34 -6.08
N ALA A 109 -6.19 -9.66 -6.03
CA ALA A 109 -5.22 -10.37 -5.20
C ALA A 109 -3.77 -10.09 -5.63
N GLN A 110 -3.55 -9.86 -6.93
CA GLN A 110 -2.21 -9.56 -7.42
C GLN A 110 -1.64 -8.26 -6.84
N LYS A 111 -2.51 -7.32 -6.47
CA LYS A 111 -2.05 -6.08 -5.84
C LYS A 111 -1.50 -6.35 -4.45
N ALA A 112 -2.19 -7.19 -3.68
CA ALA A 112 -1.71 -7.57 -2.36
C ALA A 112 -0.35 -8.28 -2.45
N HIS A 113 -0.19 -9.17 -3.43
CA HIS A 113 1.09 -9.86 -3.62
C HIS A 113 2.20 -8.90 -4.02
N HIS A 114 1.92 -7.94 -4.89
CA HIS A 114 2.91 -6.95 -5.28
C HIS A 114 3.34 -6.10 -4.09
N VAL A 115 2.39 -5.62 -3.30
CA VAL A 115 2.68 -4.84 -2.10
C VAL A 115 3.54 -5.67 -1.13
N HIS A 116 3.15 -6.92 -0.92
CA HIS A 116 3.91 -7.82 -0.06
C HIS A 116 5.36 -7.96 -0.54
N ASN A 117 5.54 -8.17 -1.83
CA ASN A 117 6.88 -8.42 -2.37
C ASN A 117 7.76 -7.17 -2.29
N VAL A 118 7.19 -6.00 -2.52
CA VAL A 118 7.93 -4.74 -2.38
C VAL A 118 8.37 -4.55 -0.93
N ILE A 119 7.44 -4.73 0.01
CA ILE A 119 7.77 -4.57 1.43
C ILE A 119 8.84 -5.59 1.85
N LEU A 120 8.65 -6.85 1.47
CA LEU A 120 9.60 -7.90 1.81
C LEU A 120 11.00 -7.59 1.27
N HIS A 121 11.07 -7.06 0.05
CA HIS A 121 12.34 -6.67 -0.55
C HIS A 121 13.08 -5.65 0.33
N TYR A 122 12.35 -4.69 0.87
CA TYR A 122 12.98 -3.60 1.63
C TYR A 122 13.24 -3.95 3.09
N ILE A 123 12.53 -4.93 3.64
CA ILE A 123 12.76 -5.33 5.05
C ILE A 123 13.69 -6.51 5.20
N SER A 124 13.98 -7.23 4.13
CA SER A 124 14.85 -8.42 4.21
C SER A 124 16.34 -8.11 4.09
#